data_7ef143982bd0222dd5ff9e5eb86c3128
#
_entry.id   7ef143982bd0222dd5ff9e5eb86c3128
#
_cell.length_a   1.000
_cell.length_b   1.000
_cell.length_c   1.000
_cell.angle_alpha   90.00
_cell.angle_beta   90.00
_cell.angle_gamma   90.00
#
_symmetry.space_group_name_H-M   'P 1'
#
loop_
_entity.id
_entity.type
_entity.pdbx_description
1 polymer ?
#
loop_
_entity_poly.entity_id
_entity_poly.type
_entity_poly.pdbx_seq_one_letter_code
_entity_poly.pdbx_strand_id
1 'polypeptide(L)'
;MGSYSIGEALNLLLERSRWKPKVTELRMKQEWETIVGKTISKYTQNIHLHDKELIIFTDVAALKQELFLGKEQLINRINEYFEETVIKDILIK
;
A
#
# COMPACT_ATOMS: atom_id res chain seq x y z
N MET A 1 -21.62 27.19 1.28
CA MET A 1 -21.27 26.66 0.07
C MET A 1 -20.00 25.82 0.16
N GLY A 2 -20.13 24.55 0.14
CA GLY A 2 -18.98 23.69 0.26
C GLY A 2 -18.06 23.83 -0.94
N SER A 3 -16.91 24.38 -0.74
CA SER A 3 -15.95 24.47 -1.83
C SER A 3 -14.90 23.40 -1.62
N TYR A 4 -15.22 22.22 -2.08
CA TYR A 4 -14.25 21.16 -2.16
C TYR A 4 -13.51 21.27 -3.48
N SER A 5 -12.22 20.99 -3.47
CA SER A 5 -11.50 20.79 -4.71
C SER A 5 -12.03 19.52 -5.40
N ILE A 6 -11.79 19.39 -6.70
CA ILE A 6 -12.21 18.21 -7.43
C ILE A 6 -11.59 16.96 -6.79
N GLY A 7 -10.31 17.03 -6.37
CA GLY A 7 -9.65 15.92 -5.71
C GLY A 7 -10.29 15.55 -4.38
N GLU A 8 -10.69 16.56 -3.58
CA GLU A 8 -11.35 16.30 -2.30
C GLU A 8 -12.72 15.68 -2.50
N ALA A 9 -13.50 16.20 -3.44
CA ALA A 9 -14.83 15.67 -3.73
C ALA A 9 -14.74 14.23 -4.23
N LEU A 10 -13.80 13.95 -5.11
CA LEU A 10 -13.58 12.61 -5.63
C LEU A 10 -13.16 11.65 -4.53
N ASN A 11 -12.28 12.09 -3.64
CA ASN A 11 -11.82 11.27 -2.52
C ASN A 11 -12.96 10.89 -1.58
N LEU A 12 -13.84 11.86 -1.26
CA LEU A 12 -15.01 11.59 -0.44
C LEU A 12 -15.95 10.59 -1.12
N LEU A 13 -16.14 10.73 -2.42
CA LEU A 13 -16.97 9.81 -3.18
C LEU A 13 -16.42 8.39 -3.16
N LEU A 14 -15.12 8.25 -3.36
CA LEU A 14 -14.45 6.95 -3.34
C LEU A 14 -14.56 6.29 -1.98
N GLU A 15 -14.42 7.04 -0.90
CA GLU A 15 -14.57 6.52 0.45
C GLU A 15 -15.98 5.97 0.69
N ARG A 16 -16.99 6.71 0.27
CA ARG A 16 -18.38 6.30 0.44
C ARG A 16 -18.75 5.08 -0.38
N SER A 17 -18.19 4.96 -1.59
CA SER A 17 -18.51 3.87 -2.50
C SER A 17 -17.63 2.65 -2.29
N ARG A 18 -16.69 2.70 -1.35
CA ARG A 18 -15.71 1.63 -1.07
C ARG A 18 -14.78 1.35 -2.25
N TRP A 19 -14.63 2.28 -3.14
CA TRP A 19 -13.69 2.17 -4.26
C TRP A 19 -12.27 2.55 -3.85
N LYS A 20 -12.12 3.35 -2.81
CA LYS A 20 -10.82 3.84 -2.38
C LYS A 20 -9.81 2.74 -2.09
N PRO A 21 -10.15 1.64 -1.39
CA PRO A 21 -9.18 0.57 -1.17
C PRO A 21 -8.68 -0.07 -2.45
N LYS A 22 -9.55 -0.24 -3.44
CA LYS A 22 -9.15 -0.81 -4.74
C LYS A 22 -8.28 0.13 -5.53
N VAL A 23 -8.59 1.42 -5.51
CA VAL A 23 -7.78 2.45 -6.18
C VAL A 23 -6.40 2.53 -5.51
N THR A 24 -6.35 2.48 -4.19
CA THR A 24 -5.10 2.49 -3.44
C THR A 24 -4.26 1.25 -3.76
N GLU A 25 -4.87 0.09 -3.83
CA GLU A 25 -4.18 -1.15 -4.19
C GLU A 25 -3.57 -1.06 -5.58
N LEU A 26 -4.34 -0.60 -6.55
CA LEU A 26 -3.86 -0.45 -7.92
C LEU A 26 -2.70 0.53 -8.00
N ARG A 27 -2.83 1.67 -7.36
CA ARG A 27 -1.77 2.66 -7.31
C ARG A 27 -0.52 2.09 -6.63
N MET A 28 -0.69 1.36 -5.55
CA MET A 28 0.41 0.73 -4.84
C MET A 28 1.14 -0.28 -5.74
N LYS A 29 0.40 -1.07 -6.51
CA LYS A 29 1.00 -2.00 -7.46
C LYS A 29 1.79 -1.29 -8.55
N GLN A 30 1.23 -0.24 -9.10
CA GLN A 30 1.87 0.51 -10.17
C GLN A 30 3.14 1.22 -9.71
N GLU A 31 3.17 1.68 -8.47
CA GLU A 31 4.27 2.48 -7.94
C GLU A 31 5.11 1.71 -6.92
N TRP A 32 4.96 0.39 -6.88
CA TRP A 32 5.62 -0.45 -5.87
C TRP A 32 7.13 -0.26 -5.82
N GLU A 33 7.78 -0.25 -6.99
CA GLU A 33 9.23 -0.05 -7.05
C GLU A 33 9.64 1.33 -6.50
N THR A 34 8.87 2.35 -6.81
CA THR A 34 9.14 3.69 -6.29
C THR A 34 8.98 3.73 -4.77
N ILE A 35 8.01 3.01 -4.23
CA ILE A 35 7.71 3.02 -2.80
C ILE A 35 8.75 2.23 -2.01
N VAL A 36 9.04 1.02 -2.42
CA VAL A 36 9.85 0.08 -1.62
C VAL A 36 11.26 -0.14 -2.15
N GLY A 37 11.56 0.31 -3.36
CA GLY A 37 12.86 0.13 -3.99
C GLY A 37 12.92 -1.09 -4.90
N LYS A 38 14.00 -1.14 -5.68
CA LYS A 38 14.15 -2.17 -6.72
C LYS A 38 14.27 -3.58 -6.18
N THR A 39 14.99 -3.76 -5.08
CA THR A 39 15.23 -5.10 -4.55
C THR A 39 13.94 -5.76 -4.07
N ILE A 40 13.18 -5.06 -3.25
CA ILE A 40 11.90 -5.58 -2.76
C ILE A 40 10.94 -5.79 -3.92
N SER A 41 10.86 -4.80 -4.81
CA SER A 41 9.96 -4.88 -5.96
C SER A 41 10.29 -6.07 -6.86
N LYS A 42 11.57 -6.29 -7.13
CA LYS A 42 12.02 -7.36 -8.01
C LYS A 42 11.58 -8.75 -7.53
N TYR A 43 11.64 -8.96 -6.22
CA TYR A 43 11.33 -10.28 -5.65
C TYR A 43 9.91 -10.39 -5.11
N THR A 44 9.09 -9.35 -5.27
CA THR A 44 7.67 -9.39 -4.91
C THR A 44 6.89 -9.97 -6.08
N GLN A 45 6.19 -11.07 -5.85
CA GLN A 45 5.35 -11.68 -6.89
C GLN A 45 4.04 -10.92 -7.06
N ASN A 46 3.44 -10.51 -5.95
CA ASN A 46 2.18 -9.79 -5.98
C ASN A 46 1.96 -9.11 -4.63
N ILE A 47 1.05 -8.16 -4.60
CA ILE A 47 0.58 -7.56 -3.37
C ILE A 47 -0.95 -7.49 -3.41
N HIS A 48 -1.55 -7.53 -2.22
CA HIS A 48 -3.00 -7.42 -2.08
C HIS A 48 -3.30 -6.56 -0.86
N LEU A 49 -4.26 -5.67 -0.98
CA LEU A 49 -4.67 -4.79 0.11
C LEU A 49 -6.09 -5.15 0.54
N HIS A 50 -6.25 -5.47 1.82
CA HIS A 50 -7.54 -5.80 2.38
C HIS A 50 -7.66 -5.19 3.79
N ASP A 51 -8.63 -4.30 3.98
CA ASP A 51 -8.90 -3.67 5.28
C ASP A 51 -7.65 -3.13 5.97
N LYS A 52 -6.84 -2.39 5.23
CA LYS A 52 -5.59 -1.82 5.73
C LYS A 52 -4.54 -2.85 6.14
N GLU A 53 -4.72 -4.07 5.68
CA GLU A 53 -3.70 -5.10 5.80
C GLU A 53 -3.10 -5.33 4.41
N LEU A 54 -1.79 -5.14 4.29
CA LEU A 54 -1.09 -5.37 3.05
C LEU A 54 -0.52 -6.78 3.06
N ILE A 55 -0.88 -7.57 2.06
CA ILE A 55 -0.35 -8.91 1.90
C ILE A 55 0.69 -8.87 0.79
N ILE A 56 1.92 -9.25 1.12
CA ILE A 56 3.02 -9.29 0.17
C ILE A 56 3.35 -10.75 -0.14
N PHE A 57 3.31 -11.10 -1.42
CA PHE A 57 3.60 -12.46 -1.87
C PHE A 57 5.00 -12.51 -2.45
N THR A 58 5.83 -13.38 -1.89
CA THR A 58 7.18 -13.66 -2.41
C THR A 58 7.55 -15.10 -2.05
N ASP A 59 8.33 -15.74 -2.91
CA ASP A 59 8.87 -17.07 -2.63
C ASP A 59 10.34 -17.03 -2.19
N VAL A 60 10.90 -15.85 -2.01
CA VAL A 60 12.28 -15.68 -1.56
C VAL A 60 12.32 -15.63 -0.03
N ALA A 61 12.81 -16.68 0.59
CA ALA A 61 12.81 -16.80 2.05
C ALA A 61 13.57 -15.67 2.74
N ALA A 62 14.71 -15.25 2.18
CA ALA A 62 15.50 -14.16 2.75
C ALA A 62 14.71 -12.84 2.76
N LEU A 63 13.94 -12.60 1.70
CA LEU A 63 13.11 -11.39 1.63
C LEU A 63 11.98 -11.45 2.64
N LYS A 64 11.35 -12.62 2.83
CA LYS A 64 10.30 -12.78 3.84
C LYS A 64 10.82 -12.41 5.22
N GLN A 65 12.02 -12.84 5.56
CA GLN A 65 12.61 -12.53 6.86
C GLN A 65 12.91 -11.04 7.00
N GLU A 66 13.47 -10.41 5.97
CA GLU A 66 13.75 -8.97 6.00
C GLU A 66 12.48 -8.14 6.12
N LEU A 67 11.44 -8.51 5.39
CA LEU A 67 10.17 -7.79 5.45
C LEU A 67 9.53 -7.94 6.84
N PHE A 68 9.62 -9.12 7.43
CA PHE A 68 9.11 -9.36 8.76
C PHE A 68 9.83 -8.50 9.81
N LEU A 69 11.15 -8.45 9.74
CA LEU A 69 11.96 -7.68 10.68
C LEU A 69 11.79 -6.17 10.49
N GLY A 70 11.63 -5.71 9.27
CA GLY A 70 11.44 -4.29 8.95
C GLY A 70 10.00 -3.86 8.76
N LYS A 71 9.07 -4.64 9.25
CA LYS A 71 7.63 -4.46 9.01
C LYS A 71 7.13 -3.06 9.38
N GLU A 72 7.45 -2.59 10.57
CA GLU A 72 6.99 -1.28 11.04
C GLU A 72 7.56 -0.14 10.20
N GLN A 73 8.82 -0.24 9.84
CA GLN A 73 9.45 0.76 9.00
C GLN A 73 8.81 0.80 7.63
N LEU A 74 8.48 -0.35 7.09
CA LEU A 74 7.83 -0.45 5.79
C LEU A 74 6.42 0.12 5.83
N ILE A 75 5.66 -0.15 6.89
CA ILE A 75 4.34 0.42 7.09
C ILE A 75 4.41 1.95 7.08
N ASN A 76 5.35 2.51 7.85
CA ASN A 76 5.52 3.97 7.91
C ASN A 76 5.90 4.53 6.54
N ARG A 77 6.81 3.89 5.85
CA ARG A 77 7.26 4.32 4.54
C ARG A 77 6.13 4.37 3.51
N ILE A 78 5.30 3.34 3.50
CA ILE A 78 4.16 3.26 2.58
C ILE A 78 3.13 4.34 2.93
N ASN A 79 2.80 4.49 4.21
CA ASN A 79 1.83 5.50 4.63
C ASN A 79 2.33 6.92 4.35
N GLU A 80 3.60 7.19 4.55
CA GLU A 80 4.18 8.49 4.21
C GLU A 80 4.10 8.77 2.72
N TYR A 81 4.34 7.75 1.89
CA TYR A 81 4.26 7.91 0.44
C TYR A 81 2.86 8.34 0.00
N PHE A 82 1.83 7.75 0.60
CA PHE A 82 0.45 8.09 0.30
C PHE A 82 -0.09 9.26 1.10
N GLU A 83 0.68 9.77 2.04
CA GLU A 83 0.30 10.87 2.93
C GLU A 83 -0.97 10.60 3.72
N GLU A 84 -1.25 9.32 3.98
CA GLU A 84 -2.37 8.91 4.84
C GLU A 84 -2.12 7.48 5.31
N THR A 85 -2.87 7.07 6.34
CA THR A 85 -2.77 5.71 6.85
C THR A 85 -3.53 4.75 5.94
N VAL A 86 -2.86 4.24 4.92
CA VAL A 86 -3.44 3.28 3.98
C VAL A 86 -3.30 1.84 4.46
N ILE A 87 -2.31 1.56 5.29
CA ILE A 87 -2.11 0.24 5.88
C ILE A 87 -1.79 0.36 7.37
N LYS A 88 -2.18 -0.67 8.13
CA LYS A 88 -1.87 -0.78 9.56
C LYS A 88 -1.05 -2.02 9.87
N ASP A 89 -1.05 -2.99 8.99
CA ASP A 89 -0.29 -4.22 9.16
C ASP A 89 0.15 -4.77 7.82
N ILE A 90 1.16 -5.65 7.88
CA ILE A 90 1.68 -6.33 6.70
C ILE A 90 1.72 -7.82 7.01
N LEU A 91 1.18 -8.61 6.08
CA LEU A 91 1.25 -10.06 6.12
C LEU A 91 2.11 -10.52 4.96
N ILE A 92 3.04 -11.40 5.22
CA ILE A 92 3.99 -11.88 4.21
C ILE A 92 3.69 -13.34 3.91
N LYS A 93 3.37 -13.61 2.68
CA LYS A 93 3.08 -14.95 2.18
C LYS A 93 3.95 -15.25 0.98
#